data_14481777856d12bcef6bd1fe13f28677
#
_entry.id   14481777856d12bcef6bd1fe13f28677
#
_cell.length_a   1.000
_cell.length_b   1.000
_cell.length_c   1.000
_cell.angle_alpha   90.00
_cell.angle_beta   90.00
_cell.angle_gamma   90.00
#
_symmetry.space_group_name_H-M   'P 1'
#
loop_
_entity.id
_entity.type
_entity.pdbx_description
1 polymer ?
#
loop_
_entity_poly.entity_id
_entity_poly.type
_entity_poly.pdbx_seq_one_letter_code
_entity_poly.pdbx_strand_id
1 'polypeptide(L)'
;MFFLLAGWAGLSWLTGLLLLLRLPDHLLAQAAAAQCIIWGVLNSGFGLFGLRQAHRADRAAINPTTIQRELADRERLIRLLQFSARVSLAFLALAGLVLAAGLILRTAAAIGHGAAMVIQTTFLCFFDRTFLARLTLPDIHAQNQADNPTEAIDAPGSGR
;
A
#
# COMPACT_ATOMS: atom_id res chain seq x y z
N MET A 1 -6.02 5.43 1.88
CA MET A 1 -4.95 4.59 1.31
C MET A 1 -3.58 5.23 1.53
N PHE A 2 -3.30 6.39 0.94
CA PHE A 2 -1.97 7.04 0.96
C PHE A 2 -1.46 7.40 2.36
N PHE A 3 -2.34 7.76 3.30
CA PHE A 3 -1.96 8.05 4.69
C PHE A 3 -1.36 6.83 5.42
N LEU A 4 -1.87 5.62 5.17
CA LEU A 4 -1.31 4.40 5.75
C LEU A 4 0.10 4.12 5.20
N LEU A 5 0.30 4.31 3.90
CA LEU A 5 1.61 4.13 3.28
C LEU A 5 2.62 5.18 3.77
N ALA A 6 2.18 6.44 3.90
CA ALA A 6 3.00 7.51 4.47
C ALA A 6 3.35 7.26 5.95
N GLY A 7 2.39 6.80 6.74
CA GLY A 7 2.63 6.41 8.15
C GLY A 7 3.62 5.27 8.26
N TRP A 8 3.50 4.24 7.41
CA TRP A 8 4.45 3.13 7.35
C TRP A 8 5.85 3.59 6.91
N ALA A 9 5.94 4.49 5.93
CA ALA A 9 7.19 5.09 5.51
C ALA A 9 7.87 5.84 6.66
N GLY A 10 7.11 6.67 7.39
CA GLY A 10 7.61 7.38 8.58
C GLY A 10 8.10 6.44 9.68
N LEU A 11 7.33 5.37 9.95
CA LEU A 11 7.74 4.34 10.92
C LEU A 11 9.03 3.63 10.48
N SER A 12 9.15 3.30 9.19
CA SER A 12 10.36 2.69 8.64
C SER A 12 11.58 3.60 8.78
N TRP A 13 11.45 4.91 8.47
CA TRP A 13 12.49 5.89 8.68
C TRP A 13 12.93 5.97 10.15
N LEU A 14 11.94 6.11 11.05
CA LEU A 14 12.21 6.21 12.49
C LEU A 14 12.91 4.96 13.02
N THR A 15 12.44 3.78 12.63
CA THR A 15 13.04 2.51 13.03
C THR A 15 14.48 2.39 12.52
N GLY A 16 14.72 2.71 11.24
CA GLY A 16 16.06 2.67 10.66
C GLY A 16 17.03 3.61 11.37
N LEU A 17 16.59 4.84 11.64
CA LEU A 17 17.41 5.83 12.34
C LEU A 17 17.69 5.41 13.78
N LEU A 18 16.69 4.92 14.51
CA LEU A 18 16.87 4.45 15.89
C LEU A 18 17.84 3.27 15.97
N LEU A 19 17.79 2.32 15.03
CA LEU A 19 18.72 1.20 14.98
C LEU A 19 20.17 1.68 14.78
N LEU A 20 20.39 2.65 13.87
CA LEU A 20 21.72 3.22 13.64
C LEU A 20 22.26 3.97 14.85
N LEU A 21 21.40 4.73 15.55
CA LEU A 21 21.80 5.54 16.69
C LEU A 21 22.05 4.71 17.95
N ARG A 22 21.26 3.62 18.15
CA ARG A 22 21.33 2.83 19.40
C ARG A 22 22.27 1.64 19.32
N LEU A 23 22.51 1.11 18.10
CA LEU A 23 23.29 -0.10 17.85
C LEU A 23 24.27 0.08 16.68
N PRO A 24 25.13 1.12 16.71
CA PRO A 24 25.97 1.47 15.57
C PRO A 24 26.99 0.37 15.24
N ASP A 25 27.45 -0.43 16.21
CA ASP A 25 28.49 -1.43 16.02
C ASP A 25 27.94 -2.84 15.71
N HIS A 26 26.59 -2.99 15.67
CA HIS A 26 25.96 -4.28 15.40
C HIS A 26 25.60 -4.43 13.93
N LEU A 27 26.33 -5.28 13.19
CA LEU A 27 26.10 -5.55 11.76
C LEU A 27 24.66 -5.93 11.43
N LEU A 28 23.99 -6.70 12.28
CA LEU A 28 22.58 -7.06 12.12
C LEU A 28 21.70 -5.80 12.14
N ALA A 29 21.92 -4.92 13.12
CA ALA A 29 21.14 -3.69 13.27
C ALA A 29 21.39 -2.73 12.12
N GLN A 30 22.65 -2.58 11.67
CA GLN A 30 23.00 -1.78 10.50
C GLN A 30 22.32 -2.27 9.23
N ALA A 31 22.34 -3.59 8.99
CA ALA A 31 21.70 -4.22 7.84
C ALA A 31 20.17 -4.02 7.86
N ALA A 32 19.54 -4.23 9.01
CA ALA A 32 18.11 -3.98 9.18
C ALA A 32 17.76 -2.49 9.01
N ALA A 33 18.58 -1.59 9.56
CA ALA A 33 18.40 -0.15 9.43
C ALA A 33 18.50 0.31 7.97
N ALA A 34 19.49 -0.17 7.23
CA ALA A 34 19.61 0.12 5.80
C ALA A 34 18.35 -0.28 5.02
N GLN A 35 17.81 -1.45 5.29
CA GLN A 35 16.55 -1.90 4.68
C GLN A 35 15.37 -1.01 5.07
N CYS A 36 15.22 -0.68 6.34
CA CYS A 36 14.15 0.21 6.80
C CYS A 36 14.22 1.58 6.10
N ILE A 37 15.41 2.15 5.93
CA ILE A 37 15.62 3.43 5.25
C ILE A 37 15.27 3.31 3.75
N ILE A 38 15.77 2.29 3.06
CA ILE A 38 15.46 2.06 1.64
C ILE A 38 13.93 1.95 1.42
N TRP A 39 13.26 1.12 2.22
CA TRP A 39 11.82 0.96 2.13
C TRP A 39 11.06 2.24 2.53
N GLY A 40 11.56 2.99 3.50
CA GLY A 40 11.03 4.30 3.87
C GLY A 40 11.05 5.27 2.69
N VAL A 41 12.16 5.34 1.94
CA VAL A 41 12.29 6.17 0.73
C VAL A 41 11.32 5.72 -0.35
N LEU A 42 11.26 4.42 -0.65
CA LEU A 42 10.38 3.87 -1.68
C LEU A 42 8.91 4.13 -1.35
N ASN A 43 8.48 3.83 -0.13
CA ASN A 43 7.11 4.03 0.30
C ASN A 43 6.73 5.53 0.35
N SER A 44 7.65 6.42 0.72
CA SER A 44 7.46 7.87 0.63
C SER A 44 7.26 8.32 -0.81
N GLY A 45 8.05 7.82 -1.75
CA GLY A 45 7.91 8.10 -3.17
C GLY A 45 6.55 7.69 -3.72
N PHE A 46 6.12 6.46 -3.43
CA PHE A 46 4.79 5.96 -3.82
C PHE A 46 3.65 6.74 -3.16
N GLY A 47 3.78 7.07 -1.87
CA GLY A 47 2.81 7.88 -1.16
C GLY A 47 2.62 9.27 -1.75
N LEU A 48 3.72 9.96 -2.04
CA LEU A 48 3.71 11.30 -2.66
C LEU A 48 3.16 11.26 -4.08
N PHE A 49 3.54 10.26 -4.87
CA PHE A 49 3.02 10.09 -6.22
C PHE A 49 1.51 9.88 -6.21
N GLY A 50 1.01 9.00 -5.35
CA GLY A 50 -0.40 8.73 -5.20
C GLY A 50 -1.20 9.95 -4.72
N LEU A 51 -0.65 10.71 -3.77
CA LEU A 51 -1.28 11.95 -3.28
C LEU A 51 -1.38 13.02 -4.39
N ARG A 52 -0.31 13.19 -5.18
CA ARG A 52 -0.33 14.10 -6.33
C ARG A 52 -1.36 13.70 -7.38
N GLN A 53 -1.53 12.40 -7.61
CA GLN A 53 -2.51 11.89 -8.56
C GLN A 53 -3.95 12.11 -8.04
N ALA A 54 -4.20 11.90 -6.74
CA ALA A 54 -5.49 12.18 -6.11
C ALA A 54 -5.86 13.68 -6.24
N HIS A 55 -4.95 14.59 -5.91
CA HIS A 55 -5.19 16.03 -6.07
C HIS A 55 -5.43 16.47 -7.53
N ARG A 56 -4.82 15.79 -8.50
CA ARG A 56 -5.11 16.07 -9.92
C ARG A 56 -6.49 15.59 -10.32
N ALA A 57 -6.93 14.43 -9.81
CA ALA A 57 -8.26 13.91 -10.04
C ALA A 57 -9.34 14.83 -9.46
N ASP A 58 -9.18 15.32 -8.23
CA ASP A 58 -10.11 16.25 -7.59
C ASP A 58 -10.30 17.54 -8.41
N ARG A 59 -9.23 18.08 -9.01
CA ARG A 59 -9.29 19.26 -9.86
C ARG A 59 -9.93 19.01 -11.23
N ALA A 60 -9.87 17.76 -11.71
CA ALA A 60 -10.46 17.37 -13.00
C ALA A 60 -11.96 17.02 -12.89
N ALA A 61 -12.48 16.80 -11.69
CA ALA A 61 -13.85 16.36 -11.42
C ALA A 61 -14.96 17.37 -11.76
N ILE A 62 -14.60 18.53 -12.30
CA ILE A 62 -15.54 19.62 -12.65
C ILE A 62 -16.21 19.40 -14.03
N ASN A 63 -15.90 18.31 -14.76
CA ASN A 63 -16.42 18.08 -16.11
C ASN A 63 -17.21 16.75 -16.25
N PRO A 64 -18.38 16.73 -16.93
CA PRO A 64 -19.28 15.55 -17.01
C PRO A 64 -18.77 14.34 -17.83
N THR A 65 -17.60 14.41 -18.44
CA THR A 65 -16.90 13.23 -19.01
C THR A 65 -16.26 12.33 -17.93
N THR A 66 -16.61 12.57 -16.66
CA THR A 66 -15.89 12.08 -15.47
C THR A 66 -16.14 10.59 -15.22
N ILE A 67 -17.35 10.07 -15.47
CA ILE A 67 -17.72 8.68 -15.10
C ILE A 67 -16.88 7.65 -15.85
N GLN A 68 -16.68 7.82 -17.15
CA GLN A 68 -15.86 6.89 -17.93
C GLN A 68 -14.38 6.93 -17.54
N ARG A 69 -13.88 8.12 -17.17
CA ARG A 69 -12.51 8.28 -16.67
C ARG A 69 -12.33 7.65 -15.29
N GLU A 70 -13.29 7.82 -14.39
CA GLU A 70 -13.26 7.18 -13.07
C GLU A 70 -13.25 5.66 -13.17
N LEU A 71 -14.05 5.08 -14.05
CA LEU A 71 -14.06 3.65 -14.29
C LEU A 71 -12.71 3.16 -14.86
N ALA A 72 -12.15 3.87 -15.83
CA ALA A 72 -10.84 3.54 -16.40
C ALA A 72 -9.71 3.68 -15.38
N ASP A 73 -9.75 4.70 -14.52
CA ASP A 73 -8.76 4.91 -13.46
C ASP A 73 -8.88 3.85 -12.36
N ARG A 74 -10.11 3.43 -12.01
CA ARG A 74 -10.36 2.33 -11.08
C ARG A 74 -9.80 1.01 -11.62
N GLU A 75 -10.06 0.68 -12.87
CA GLU A 75 -9.51 -0.53 -13.49
C GLU A 75 -7.98 -0.52 -13.56
N ARG A 76 -7.40 0.65 -13.88
CA ARG A 76 -5.95 0.82 -13.86
C ARG A 76 -5.37 0.60 -12.48
N LEU A 77 -6.02 1.14 -11.45
CA LEU A 77 -5.61 0.97 -10.06
C LEU A 77 -5.71 -0.50 -9.62
N ILE A 78 -6.78 -1.20 -9.98
CA ILE A 78 -6.93 -2.64 -9.70
C ILE A 78 -5.78 -3.43 -10.35
N ARG A 79 -5.48 -3.18 -11.64
CA ARG A 79 -4.37 -3.84 -12.34
C ARG A 79 -3.01 -3.57 -11.67
N LEU A 80 -2.78 -2.33 -11.25
CA LEU A 80 -1.55 -1.96 -10.53
C LEU A 80 -1.44 -2.67 -9.18
N LEU A 81 -2.53 -2.73 -8.40
CA LEU A 81 -2.54 -3.44 -7.12
C LEU A 81 -2.37 -4.95 -7.28
N GLN A 82 -2.97 -5.55 -8.32
CA GLN A 82 -2.76 -6.98 -8.64
C GLN A 82 -1.30 -7.28 -9.01
N PHE A 83 -0.69 -6.41 -9.80
CA PHE A 83 0.73 -6.52 -10.14
C PHE A 83 1.60 -6.34 -8.89
N SER A 84 1.35 -5.28 -8.10
CA SER A 84 2.05 -5.03 -6.82
C SER A 84 1.94 -6.23 -5.88
N ALA A 85 0.76 -6.81 -5.70
CA ALA A 85 0.56 -7.97 -4.84
C ALA A 85 1.38 -9.20 -5.28
N ARG A 86 1.51 -9.44 -6.59
CA ARG A 86 2.35 -10.54 -7.13
C ARG A 86 3.83 -10.26 -6.87
N VAL A 87 4.27 -9.03 -7.11
CA VAL A 87 5.65 -8.60 -6.85
C VAL A 87 5.97 -8.68 -5.36
N SER A 88 5.07 -8.23 -4.49
CA SER A 88 5.23 -8.32 -3.03
C SER A 88 5.37 -9.77 -2.55
N LEU A 89 4.61 -10.72 -3.13
CA LEU A 89 4.77 -12.14 -2.82
C LEU A 89 6.13 -12.69 -3.27
N ALA A 90 6.62 -12.31 -4.45
CA ALA A 90 7.94 -12.72 -4.91
C ALA A 90 9.04 -12.17 -4.00
N PHE A 91 8.93 -10.90 -3.59
CA PHE A 91 9.85 -10.29 -2.63
C PHE A 91 9.77 -10.94 -1.24
N LEU A 92 8.59 -11.37 -0.79
CA LEU A 92 8.42 -12.09 0.47
C LEU A 92 9.14 -13.44 0.43
N ALA A 93 9.01 -14.17 -0.67
CA ALA A 93 9.73 -15.43 -0.87
C ALA A 93 11.27 -15.21 -0.88
N LEU A 94 11.74 -14.21 -1.60
CA LEU A 94 13.15 -13.82 -1.62
C LEU A 94 13.65 -13.41 -0.22
N ALA A 95 12.88 -12.62 0.51
CA ALA A 95 13.20 -12.21 1.88
C ALA A 95 13.33 -13.41 2.82
N GLY A 96 12.42 -14.38 2.69
CA GLY A 96 12.49 -15.66 3.42
C GLY A 96 13.74 -16.47 3.10
N LEU A 97 14.13 -16.52 1.82
CA LEU A 97 15.36 -17.20 1.39
C LEU A 97 16.61 -16.51 1.95
N VAL A 98 16.67 -15.18 1.90
CA VAL A 98 17.81 -14.39 2.46
C VAL A 98 17.90 -14.60 3.97
N LEU A 99 16.76 -14.59 4.68
CA LEU A 99 16.73 -14.84 6.12
C LEU A 99 17.19 -16.26 6.45
N ALA A 100 16.66 -17.27 5.75
CA ALA A 100 17.04 -18.66 5.94
C ALA A 100 18.53 -18.90 5.66
N ALA A 101 19.06 -18.35 4.56
CA ALA A 101 20.47 -18.41 4.24
C ALA A 101 21.33 -17.73 5.32
N GLY A 102 20.89 -16.55 5.81
CA GLY A 102 21.55 -15.85 6.91
C GLY A 102 21.62 -16.68 8.18
N LEU A 103 20.55 -17.38 8.54
CA LEU A 103 20.49 -18.25 9.70
C LEU A 103 21.39 -19.48 9.55
N ILE A 104 21.36 -20.12 8.38
CA ILE A 104 22.21 -21.30 8.08
C ILE A 104 23.69 -20.92 8.09
N LEU A 105 24.05 -19.82 7.43
CA LEU A 105 25.43 -19.35 7.31
C LEU A 105 25.89 -18.52 8.53
N ARG A 106 25.00 -18.29 9.49
CA ARG A 106 25.24 -17.49 10.70
C ARG A 106 25.77 -16.08 10.40
N THR A 107 25.30 -15.48 9.32
CA THR A 107 25.71 -14.14 8.87
C THR A 107 24.76 -13.08 9.42
N ALA A 108 25.22 -12.25 10.36
CA ALA A 108 24.40 -11.24 11.02
C ALA A 108 23.80 -10.23 10.02
N ALA A 109 24.55 -9.82 9.00
CA ALA A 109 24.06 -8.91 7.97
C ALA A 109 22.90 -9.52 7.16
N ALA A 110 23.01 -10.79 6.72
CA ALA A 110 21.95 -11.45 5.96
C ALA A 110 20.69 -11.67 6.81
N ILE A 111 20.86 -11.98 8.11
CA ILE A 111 19.72 -12.09 9.05
C ILE A 111 19.02 -10.74 9.18
N GLY A 112 19.78 -9.65 9.38
CA GLY A 112 19.22 -8.29 9.50
C GLY A 112 18.48 -7.83 8.25
N HIS A 113 19.07 -8.00 7.07
CA HIS A 113 18.41 -7.69 5.80
C HIS A 113 17.16 -8.56 5.59
N GLY A 114 17.28 -9.87 5.75
CA GLY A 114 16.17 -10.81 5.54
C GLY A 114 15.00 -10.54 6.47
N ALA A 115 15.25 -10.34 7.78
CA ALA A 115 14.21 -10.05 8.76
C ALA A 115 13.48 -8.72 8.44
N ALA A 116 14.22 -7.65 8.16
CA ALA A 116 13.62 -6.38 7.80
C ALA A 116 12.83 -6.46 6.49
N MET A 117 13.34 -7.18 5.46
CA MET A 117 12.61 -7.42 4.23
C MET A 117 11.31 -8.21 4.45
N VAL A 118 11.31 -9.25 5.29
CA VAL A 118 10.10 -10.02 5.61
C VAL A 118 9.03 -9.11 6.21
N ILE A 119 9.38 -8.27 7.17
CA ILE A 119 8.45 -7.32 7.80
C ILE A 119 7.86 -6.37 6.76
N GLN A 120 8.70 -5.75 5.94
CA GLN A 120 8.29 -4.78 4.93
C GLN A 120 7.38 -5.40 3.85
N THR A 121 7.76 -6.55 3.33
CA THR A 121 7.00 -7.24 2.27
C THR A 121 5.70 -7.84 2.80
N THR A 122 5.67 -8.30 4.06
CA THR A 122 4.42 -8.74 4.71
C THR A 122 3.43 -7.58 4.82
N PHE A 123 3.90 -6.40 5.24
CA PHE A 123 3.06 -5.20 5.26
C PHE A 123 2.50 -4.88 3.87
N LEU A 124 3.35 -4.87 2.82
CA LEU A 124 2.90 -4.58 1.46
C LEU A 124 1.89 -5.61 0.94
N CYS A 125 2.11 -6.91 1.19
CA CYS A 125 1.16 -7.96 0.83
C CYS A 125 -0.21 -7.75 1.51
N PHE A 126 -0.21 -7.41 2.80
CA PHE A 126 -1.44 -7.11 3.53
C PHE A 126 -2.12 -5.85 2.99
N PHE A 127 -1.35 -4.80 2.77
CA PHE A 127 -1.81 -3.52 2.22
C PHE A 127 -2.47 -3.73 0.85
N ASP A 128 -1.75 -4.33 -0.11
CA ASP A 128 -2.24 -4.55 -1.47
C ASP A 128 -3.53 -5.38 -1.49
N ARG A 129 -3.58 -6.47 -0.71
CA ARG A 129 -4.76 -7.34 -0.62
C ARG A 129 -5.96 -6.63 0.00
N THR A 130 -5.74 -5.86 1.05
CA THR A 130 -6.83 -5.14 1.74
C THR A 130 -7.45 -4.09 0.82
N PHE A 131 -6.62 -3.34 0.09
CA PHE A 131 -7.12 -2.33 -0.84
C PHE A 131 -7.73 -2.95 -2.10
N LEU A 132 -7.16 -4.03 -2.62
CA LEU A 132 -7.75 -4.76 -3.74
C LEU A 132 -9.14 -5.29 -3.37
N ALA A 133 -9.30 -5.89 -2.20
CA ALA A 133 -10.59 -6.38 -1.72
C ALA A 133 -11.63 -5.25 -1.64
N ARG A 134 -11.26 -4.07 -1.11
CA ARG A 134 -12.18 -2.92 -1.04
C ARG A 134 -12.59 -2.39 -2.42
N LEU A 135 -11.70 -2.42 -3.40
CA LEU A 135 -11.98 -1.95 -4.75
C LEU A 135 -12.82 -2.95 -5.57
N THR A 136 -12.76 -4.24 -5.22
CA THR A 136 -13.50 -5.30 -5.93
C THR A 136 -14.85 -5.61 -5.32
N LEU A 137 -15.13 -5.15 -4.09
CA LEU A 137 -16.46 -5.30 -3.49
C LEU A 137 -17.48 -4.51 -4.33
N PRO A 138 -18.60 -5.13 -4.71
CA PRO A 138 -19.70 -4.42 -5.36
C PRO A 138 -20.26 -3.37 -4.39
N ASP A 139 -20.64 -2.23 -4.96
CA ASP A 139 -21.26 -1.14 -4.18
C ASP A 139 -22.68 -1.60 -3.82
N ILE A 140 -22.83 -2.23 -2.63
CA ILE A 140 -24.10 -2.81 -2.15
C ILE A 140 -25.21 -1.75 -2.14
N HIS A 141 -24.85 -0.46 -1.94
CA HIS A 141 -25.80 0.63 -2.00
C HIS A 141 -26.30 0.90 -3.43
N ALA A 142 -25.42 0.81 -4.44
CA ALA A 142 -25.83 0.95 -5.84
C ALA A 142 -26.69 -0.23 -6.30
N GLN A 143 -26.41 -1.42 -5.80
CA GLN A 143 -27.16 -2.62 -6.10
C GLN A 143 -28.56 -2.60 -5.45
N ASN A 144 -28.66 -2.18 -4.20
CA ASN A 144 -29.96 -2.02 -3.51
C ASN A 144 -30.84 -0.93 -4.14
N GLN A 145 -30.23 0.15 -4.67
CA GLN A 145 -30.98 1.18 -5.41
C GLN A 145 -31.46 0.70 -6.78
N ALA A 146 -30.69 -0.18 -7.44
CA ALA A 146 -31.09 -0.78 -8.72
C ALA A 146 -32.22 -1.82 -8.54
N ASP A 147 -32.17 -2.57 -7.42
CA ASP A 147 -33.15 -3.61 -7.11
C ASP A 147 -34.46 -3.05 -6.51
N ASN A 148 -34.47 -1.81 -6.00
CA ASN A 148 -35.63 -1.18 -5.38
C ASN A 148 -35.88 0.25 -5.92
N PRO A 149 -36.21 0.39 -7.22
CA PRO A 149 -36.45 1.71 -7.85
C PRO A 149 -37.63 2.44 -7.28
N THR A 150 -38.55 1.75 -6.55
CA THR A 150 -39.78 2.32 -6.01
C THR A 150 -39.54 3.21 -4.79
N GLU A 151 -38.49 2.99 -3.98
CA GLU A 151 -38.21 3.84 -2.82
C GLU A 151 -37.62 5.21 -3.19
N ALA A 152 -37.12 5.36 -4.41
CA ALA A 152 -36.57 6.65 -4.88
C ALA A 152 -37.69 7.65 -5.27
N ILE A 153 -38.91 7.20 -5.48
CA ILE A 153 -40.04 8.04 -5.93
C ILE A 153 -40.81 8.62 -4.75
N ASP A 154 -40.78 7.96 -3.59
CA ASP A 154 -41.54 8.35 -2.40
C ASP A 154 -40.76 9.24 -1.40
N ALA A 155 -39.64 9.84 -1.80
CA ALA A 155 -38.94 10.81 -0.96
C ALA A 155 -39.82 12.07 -0.80
N PRO A 156 -40.40 12.34 0.40
CA PRO A 156 -41.27 13.49 0.62
C PRO A 156 -40.40 14.75 0.65
N GLY A 157 -40.34 15.49 -0.45
CA GLY A 157 -39.52 16.71 -0.46
C GLY A 157 -39.45 17.52 -1.73
N SER A 158 -40.19 17.23 -2.81
CA SER A 158 -40.23 18.13 -3.98
C SER A 158 -41.52 18.96 -4.09
N GLY A 159 -41.99 19.43 -2.95
CA GLY A 159 -43.15 20.34 -2.90
C GLY A 159 -42.75 21.67 -2.25
N ARG A 160 -42.40 22.65 -3.08
CA ARG A 160 -42.49 24.14 -2.98
C ARG A 160 -41.21 24.82 -3.32
#